data_8a623f894508f5bb21a746d874ca0220
#
_entry.id   8a623f894508f5bb21a746d874ca0220
#
_cell.length_a   1.000
_cell.length_b   1.000
_cell.length_c   1.000
_cell.angle_alpha   90.00
_cell.angle_beta   90.00
_cell.angle_gamma   90.00
#
_symmetry.space_group_name_H-M   'P 1'
#
loop_
_entity.id
_entity.type
_entity.pdbx_description
1 polymer ?
#
loop_
_entity_poly.entity_id
_entity_poly.type
_entity_poly.pdbx_seq_one_letter_code
_entity_poly.pdbx_strand_id
1 'polypeptide(L)'
;MDDIVKTVNVQGCSAILSGAIQRDMMQTSDESLELLKNIQTITGSKLEYEERGGVSDANTISSCGVITLDGFGPFGDGDHTIKERANKKSFESRIDLSEKLFTFFIKNKNLQ
;
A
#
# COMPACT_ATOMS: atom_id res chain seq x y z
N MET A 1 -17.46 -6.81 15.71
CA MET A 1 -16.59 -7.22 16.84
C MET A 1 -17.27 -7.02 18.18
N ASP A 2 -17.89 -5.88 18.45
CA ASP A 2 -18.63 -5.61 19.70
C ASP A 2 -19.65 -6.69 20.03
N ASP A 3 -20.39 -7.18 19.04
CA ASP A 3 -21.40 -8.21 19.25
C ASP A 3 -20.79 -9.56 19.65
N ILE A 4 -19.61 -9.89 19.10
CA ILE A 4 -18.88 -11.12 19.46
C ILE A 4 -18.43 -11.05 20.94
N VAL A 5 -17.87 -9.92 21.35
CA VAL A 5 -17.39 -9.73 22.72
C VAL A 5 -18.55 -9.77 23.72
N LYS A 6 -19.70 -9.18 23.39
CA LYS A 6 -20.92 -9.22 24.23
C LYS A 6 -21.52 -10.62 24.37
N THR A 7 -21.30 -11.52 23.41
CA THR A 7 -21.79 -12.90 23.44
C THR A 7 -20.90 -13.86 24.22
N VAL A 8 -19.69 -13.44 24.61
CA VAL A 8 -18.77 -14.26 25.39
C VAL A 8 -19.39 -14.46 26.81
N ASN A 9 -19.85 -15.67 27.09
CA ASN A 9 -20.41 -16.04 28.39
C ASN A 9 -19.66 -17.26 28.93
N VAL A 10 -18.52 -17.01 29.53
CA VAL A 10 -17.72 -18.02 30.22
C VAL A 10 -17.75 -17.71 31.71
N GLN A 11 -18.21 -18.66 32.53
CA GLN A 11 -18.29 -18.46 33.97
C GLN A 11 -16.94 -18.06 34.57
N GLY A 12 -16.93 -16.97 35.33
CA GLY A 12 -15.70 -16.45 35.94
C GLY A 12 -14.78 -15.64 35.03
N CYS A 13 -15.19 -15.42 33.76
CA CYS A 13 -14.46 -14.60 32.80
C CYS A 13 -15.27 -13.35 32.41
N SER A 14 -14.54 -12.27 32.08
CA SER A 14 -15.09 -11.08 31.43
C SER A 14 -14.26 -10.73 30.21
N ALA A 15 -14.92 -10.31 29.13
CA ALA A 15 -14.25 -9.82 27.93
C ALA A 15 -14.49 -8.31 27.78
N ILE A 16 -13.42 -7.57 27.56
CA ILE A 16 -13.46 -6.13 27.33
C ILE A 16 -12.81 -5.85 25.99
N LEU A 17 -13.53 -5.16 25.10
CA LEU A 17 -12.99 -4.64 23.85
C LEU A 17 -12.55 -3.19 24.08
N SER A 18 -11.29 -2.90 23.74
CA SER A 18 -10.75 -1.55 23.78
C SER A 18 -9.94 -1.28 22.51
N GLY A 19 -9.89 -0.01 22.12
CA GLY A 19 -9.17 0.45 20.93
C GLY A 19 -10.09 0.99 19.85
N ALA A 20 -9.49 1.36 18.72
CA ALA A 20 -10.18 1.87 17.55
C ALA A 20 -9.45 1.45 16.27
N ILE A 21 -10.08 1.64 15.14
CA ILE A 21 -9.42 1.49 13.82
C ILE A 21 -8.38 2.61 13.73
N GLN A 22 -7.12 2.23 13.61
CA GLN A 22 -6.01 3.18 13.52
C GLN A 22 -5.74 3.60 12.06
N ARG A 23 -5.99 2.69 11.11
CA ARG A 23 -5.80 2.92 9.67
C ARG A 23 -6.94 2.26 8.92
N ASP A 24 -7.60 3.03 8.07
CA ASP A 24 -8.61 2.50 7.17
C ASP A 24 -7.98 1.68 6.04
N MET A 25 -8.78 0.84 5.40
CA MET A 25 -8.30 0.10 4.24
C MET A 25 -8.06 1.05 3.07
N MET A 26 -7.02 0.78 2.29
CA MET A 26 -6.81 1.39 0.99
C MET A 26 -7.52 0.53 -0.06
N GLN A 27 -8.66 0.98 -0.55
CA GLN A 27 -9.44 0.26 -1.55
C GLN A 27 -8.91 0.55 -2.95
N THR A 28 -8.93 -0.48 -3.80
CA THR A 28 -8.74 -0.30 -5.24
C THR A 28 -9.92 0.51 -5.80
N SER A 29 -9.64 1.57 -6.53
CA SER A 29 -10.63 2.41 -7.21
C SER A 29 -10.29 2.56 -8.69
N ASP A 30 -11.26 3.00 -9.48
CA ASP A 30 -11.03 3.28 -10.90
C ASP A 30 -9.94 4.34 -11.10
N GLU A 31 -9.88 5.35 -10.23
CA GLU A 31 -8.87 6.40 -10.26
C GLU A 31 -7.47 5.85 -9.93
N SER A 32 -7.35 4.92 -8.99
CA SER A 32 -6.08 4.29 -8.67
C SER A 32 -5.58 3.40 -9.81
N LEU A 33 -6.49 2.71 -10.50
CA LEU A 33 -6.16 1.92 -11.69
C LEU A 33 -5.79 2.80 -12.88
N GLU A 34 -6.41 3.95 -13.04
CA GLU A 34 -6.05 4.94 -14.05
C GLU A 34 -4.66 5.53 -13.77
N LEU A 35 -4.38 5.89 -12.52
CA LEU A 35 -3.05 6.33 -12.11
C LEU A 35 -1.99 5.27 -12.42
N LEU A 36 -2.25 4.01 -12.15
CA LEU A 36 -1.34 2.91 -12.49
C LEU A 36 -1.08 2.82 -14.00
N LYS A 37 -2.13 2.93 -14.84
CA LYS A 37 -1.99 2.94 -16.30
C LYS A 37 -1.14 4.12 -16.79
N ASN A 38 -1.35 5.29 -16.20
CA ASN A 38 -0.57 6.49 -16.52
C ASN A 38 0.91 6.29 -16.18
N ILE A 39 1.21 5.73 -15.02
CA ILE A 39 2.58 5.39 -14.60
C ILE A 39 3.21 4.38 -15.56
N GLN A 40 2.49 3.34 -15.96
CA GLN A 40 2.98 2.36 -16.95
C GLN A 40 3.30 3.04 -18.29
N THR A 41 2.47 3.98 -18.73
CA THR A 41 2.70 4.74 -19.96
C THR A 41 3.93 5.63 -19.86
N ILE A 42 4.08 6.37 -18.77
CA ILE A 42 5.22 7.28 -18.53
C ILE A 42 6.55 6.51 -18.48
N THR A 43 6.56 5.37 -17.81
CA THR A 43 7.79 4.62 -17.54
C THR A 43 8.11 3.58 -18.61
N GLY A 44 7.12 3.20 -19.43
CA GLY A 44 7.21 2.08 -20.35
C GLY A 44 7.32 0.72 -19.64
N SER A 45 7.01 0.65 -18.37
CA SER A 45 7.15 -0.54 -17.53
C SER A 45 5.79 -1.24 -17.37
N LYS A 46 5.76 -2.57 -17.50
CA LYS A 46 4.60 -3.36 -17.10
C LYS A 46 4.63 -3.50 -15.58
N LEU A 47 3.65 -2.95 -14.91
CA LEU A 47 3.47 -3.05 -13.46
C LEU A 47 2.25 -3.92 -13.18
N GLU A 48 2.45 -4.99 -12.45
CA GLU A 48 1.38 -5.82 -11.93
C GLU A 48 0.98 -5.29 -10.55
N TYR A 49 -0.27 -5.46 -10.17
CA TYR A 49 -0.76 -5.08 -8.86
C TYR A 49 -1.45 -6.27 -8.19
N GLU A 50 -1.49 -6.23 -6.89
CA GLU A 50 -2.15 -7.21 -6.05
C GLU A 50 -2.75 -6.52 -4.83
N GLU A 51 -3.73 -7.18 -4.22
CA GLU A 51 -4.29 -6.75 -2.94
C GLU A 51 -3.58 -7.50 -1.81
N ARG A 52 -3.18 -6.77 -0.78
CA ARG A 52 -2.52 -7.34 0.41
C ARG A 52 -3.23 -6.94 1.68
N GLY A 53 -3.19 -7.83 2.68
CA GLY A 53 -3.79 -7.57 4.00
C GLY A 53 -2.93 -6.73 4.94
N GLY A 54 -1.69 -6.40 4.56
CA GLY A 54 -0.82 -5.51 5.32
C GLY A 54 -1.26 -4.05 5.22
N VAL A 55 -0.79 -3.22 6.14
CA VAL A 55 -1.02 -1.77 6.15
C VAL A 55 0.29 -1.01 6.12
N SER A 56 0.25 0.16 5.49
CA SER A 56 1.38 1.09 5.40
C SER A 56 0.88 2.53 5.60
N ASP A 57 1.76 3.50 5.44
CA ASP A 57 1.38 4.92 5.48
C ASP A 57 0.50 5.31 4.28
N ALA A 58 0.52 4.53 3.19
CA ALA A 58 -0.38 4.71 2.05
C ALA A 58 -1.86 4.61 2.45
N ASN A 59 -2.20 3.78 3.43
CA ASN A 59 -3.56 3.70 3.98
C ASN A 59 -4.02 5.03 4.56
N THR A 60 -3.15 5.70 5.32
CA THR A 60 -3.45 7.00 5.92
C THR A 60 -3.62 8.07 4.85
N ILE A 61 -2.76 8.10 3.84
CA ILE A 61 -2.83 9.05 2.74
C ILE A 61 -4.11 8.84 1.93
N SER A 62 -4.43 7.60 1.61
CA SER A 62 -5.64 7.22 0.87
C SER A 62 -6.91 7.60 1.65
N SER A 63 -6.94 7.39 2.97
CA SER A 63 -8.08 7.78 3.81
C SER A 63 -8.35 9.28 3.86
N CYS A 64 -7.36 10.10 3.51
CA CYS A 64 -7.51 11.54 3.31
C CYS A 64 -8.05 11.92 1.92
N GLY A 65 -8.46 10.97 1.10
CA GLY A 65 -9.01 11.21 -0.24
C GLY A 65 -7.95 11.42 -1.33
N VAL A 66 -6.69 11.11 -1.05
CA VAL A 66 -5.61 11.19 -2.05
C VAL A 66 -5.53 9.87 -2.81
N ILE A 67 -5.56 9.94 -4.15
CA ILE A 67 -5.36 8.77 -5.01
C ILE A 67 -3.94 8.24 -4.78
N THR A 68 -3.84 7.02 -4.26
CA THR A 68 -2.58 6.50 -3.75
C THR A 68 -2.29 5.11 -4.33
N LEU A 69 -1.05 4.87 -4.64
CA LEU A 69 -0.50 3.55 -4.94
C LEU A 69 0.68 3.28 -4.01
N ASP A 70 0.86 2.03 -3.62
CA ASP A 70 1.94 1.61 -2.75
C ASP A 70 2.81 0.53 -3.42
N GLY A 71 3.91 0.12 -2.77
CA GLY A 71 4.76 -0.97 -3.24
C GLY A 71 5.77 -0.58 -4.32
N PHE A 72 6.17 0.68 -4.43
CA PHE A 72 7.16 1.15 -5.42
C PHE A 72 8.61 0.90 -5.00
N GLY A 73 8.85 0.39 -3.80
CA GLY A 73 10.17 0.00 -3.34
C GLY A 73 10.66 -1.34 -3.90
N PRO A 74 11.86 -1.77 -3.52
CA PRO A 74 12.38 -3.10 -3.84
C PRO A 74 11.47 -4.19 -3.24
N PHE A 75 11.48 -5.36 -3.83
CA PHE A 75 10.70 -6.50 -3.37
C PHE A 75 11.58 -7.68 -3.01
N GLY A 76 11.02 -8.57 -2.21
CA GLY A 76 11.72 -9.75 -1.70
C GLY A 76 10.74 -10.74 -1.09
N ASP A 77 11.20 -11.46 -0.11
CA ASP A 77 10.40 -12.42 0.65
C ASP A 77 10.81 -12.49 2.12
N GLY A 78 10.01 -13.20 2.91
CA GLY A 78 10.28 -13.41 4.33
C GLY A 78 10.00 -12.22 5.22
N ASP A 79 9.15 -11.29 4.78
CA ASP A 79 8.80 -10.05 5.49
C ASP A 79 8.49 -10.30 6.96
N HIS A 80 9.01 -9.45 7.83
CA HIS A 80 8.84 -9.50 9.29
C HIS A 80 9.43 -10.75 9.97
N THR A 81 10.39 -11.43 9.33
CA THR A 81 11.09 -12.58 9.91
C THR A 81 12.60 -12.40 9.87
N ILE A 82 13.33 -13.24 10.61
CA ILE A 82 14.81 -13.31 10.55
C ILE A 82 15.34 -13.79 9.18
N LYS A 83 14.46 -14.23 8.29
CA LYS A 83 14.78 -14.68 6.93
C LYS A 83 14.44 -13.63 5.87
N GLU A 84 14.02 -12.45 6.31
CA GLU A 84 13.68 -11.35 5.40
C GLU A 84 14.85 -11.01 4.48
N ARG A 85 14.56 -10.90 3.20
CA ARG A 85 15.56 -10.62 2.18
C ARG A 85 14.94 -9.84 1.01
N ALA A 86 15.71 -8.95 0.43
CA ALA A 86 15.34 -8.23 -0.76
C ALA A 86 16.09 -8.76 -1.99
N ASN A 87 15.42 -8.77 -3.12
CA ASN A 87 16.03 -9.08 -4.41
C ASN A 87 16.89 -7.89 -4.86
N LYS A 88 18.21 -8.09 -4.95
CA LYS A 88 19.15 -7.02 -5.32
C LYS A 88 18.81 -6.35 -6.66
N LYS A 89 18.40 -7.11 -7.67
CA LYS A 89 18.02 -6.56 -8.98
C LYS A 89 16.76 -5.70 -8.92
N SER A 90 15.89 -5.93 -7.92
CA SER A 90 14.71 -5.09 -7.76
C SER A 90 15.04 -3.66 -7.35
N PHE A 91 16.12 -3.43 -6.62
CA PHE A 91 16.59 -2.08 -6.29
C PHE A 91 16.89 -1.28 -7.57
N GLU A 92 17.67 -1.84 -8.47
CA GLU A 92 18.05 -1.19 -9.73
C GLU A 92 16.80 -0.85 -10.55
N SER A 93 15.90 -1.83 -10.74
CA SER A 93 14.67 -1.61 -11.52
C SER A 93 13.73 -0.58 -10.88
N ARG A 94 13.67 -0.49 -9.56
CA ARG A 94 12.83 0.49 -8.85
C ARG A 94 13.45 1.88 -8.84
N ILE A 95 14.78 1.98 -8.81
CA ILE A 95 15.49 3.25 -8.99
C ILE A 95 15.21 3.80 -10.38
N ASP A 96 15.38 2.99 -11.43
CA ASP A 96 15.11 3.40 -12.83
C ASP A 96 13.64 3.84 -13.01
N LEU A 97 12.70 3.12 -12.39
CA LEU A 97 11.28 3.47 -12.41
C LEU A 97 11.04 4.85 -11.78
N SER A 98 11.62 5.07 -10.59
CA SER A 98 11.47 6.32 -9.84
C SER A 98 12.12 7.49 -10.57
N GLU A 99 13.29 7.30 -11.17
CA GLU A 99 13.97 8.31 -11.97
C GLU A 99 13.12 8.77 -13.16
N LYS A 100 12.51 7.82 -13.89
CA LYS A 100 11.60 8.14 -15.01
C LYS A 100 10.40 8.95 -14.54
N LEU A 101 9.77 8.55 -13.43
CA LEU A 101 8.62 9.24 -12.86
C LEU A 101 8.98 10.66 -12.42
N PHE A 102 10.02 10.84 -11.62
CA PHE A 102 10.44 12.15 -11.16
C PHE A 102 10.87 13.04 -12.33
N THR A 103 11.60 12.50 -13.31
CA THR A 103 11.98 13.24 -14.51
C THR A 103 10.75 13.72 -15.27
N PHE A 104 9.73 12.87 -15.43
CA PHE A 104 8.48 13.26 -16.08
C PHE A 104 7.78 14.39 -15.32
N PHE A 105 7.57 14.25 -14.02
CA PHE A 105 6.87 15.25 -13.21
C PHE A 105 7.63 16.57 -13.12
N ILE A 106 8.97 16.54 -13.03
CA ILE A 106 9.78 17.77 -13.02
C ILE A 106 9.67 18.53 -14.35
N LYS A 107 9.69 17.79 -15.47
CA LYS A 107 9.57 18.40 -16.80
C LYS A 107 8.16 18.91 -17.12
N ASN A 108 7.15 18.30 -16.54
CA ASN A 108 5.73 18.59 -16.81
C ASN A 108 5.06 19.29 -15.62
N LYS A 109 5.75 20.21 -14.95
CA LYS A 109 5.25 20.99 -13.79
C LYS A 109 3.91 21.70 -13.99
N ASN A 110 3.39 21.77 -15.20
CA ASN A 110 2.14 22.45 -15.57
C ASN A 110 0.94 21.50 -15.73
N LEU A 111 1.03 20.25 -15.27
CA LEU A 111 -0.10 19.33 -15.22
C LEU A 111 -0.80 19.44 -13.86
N GLN A 112 -1.28 20.64 -13.55
CA GLN A 112 -2.32 20.87 -12.55
C GLN A 112 -3.61 21.25 -13.25
#